data_e40ae1b99f8bcd1f05e2ffa169b393a7
#
_entry.id   e40ae1b99f8bcd1f05e2ffa169b393a7
#
_cell.length_a   1.000
_cell.length_b   1.000
_cell.length_c   1.000
_cell.angle_alpha   90.00
_cell.angle_beta   90.00
_cell.angle_gamma   90.00
#
_symmetry.space_group_name_H-M   'P 1'
#
loop_
_entity.id
_entity.type
_entity.pdbx_description
1 polymer ?
#
loop_
_entity_poly.entity_id
_entity_poly.type
_entity_poly.pdbx_seq_one_letter_code
_entity_poly.pdbx_strand_id
1 'polypeptide(L)'
;MLLLATHVLEAGERGAMKFRYGVEWGIGSTILSGTKCSYIADEGFLVESEELKFLCHMNGNITGFLGMEVKDRLGFRVYSGYMGLTKRERMIPLTMRAAWNFNGFSAKTSNSMFVDAGAGFRKDAKVSFLGRTGYSYSCRLTEKTALELNAAALVSCSHPDVNAKYTGGTVEKENLGLSRSWNAGLLFTISLVF
;
A
#
# COMPACT_ATOMS: atom_id res chain seq x y z
N MET A 1 10.74 -29.20 5.13
CA MET A 1 9.88 -28.05 5.52
C MET A 1 8.61 -27.87 4.66
N LEU A 2 8.53 -28.44 3.48
CA LEU A 2 7.34 -28.35 2.61
C LEU A 2 6.21 -29.33 3.00
N LEU A 3 6.51 -30.42 3.68
CA LEU A 3 5.54 -31.48 4.07
C LEU A 3 4.66 -31.13 5.29
N LEU A 4 5.04 -30.14 6.09
CA LEU A 4 4.24 -29.68 7.24
C LEU A 4 3.09 -28.75 6.82
N ALA A 5 3.17 -28.12 5.64
CA ALA A 5 2.11 -27.25 5.13
C ALA A 5 0.91 -28.03 4.59
N THR A 6 1.06 -29.28 4.18
CA THR A 6 -0.01 -30.09 3.61
C THR A 6 -0.92 -30.73 4.64
N HIS A 7 -0.44 -31.00 5.86
CA HIS A 7 -1.25 -31.62 6.93
C HIS A 7 -2.13 -30.64 7.72
N VAL A 8 -1.92 -29.32 7.60
CA VAL A 8 -2.80 -28.32 8.22
C VAL A 8 -4.06 -28.09 7.38
N LEU A 9 -4.08 -28.56 6.13
CA LEU A 9 -5.18 -28.33 5.17
C LEU A 9 -6.37 -29.31 5.32
N GLU A 10 -6.26 -30.38 6.11
CA GLU A 10 -7.31 -31.40 6.24
C GLU A 10 -8.09 -31.37 7.56
N ALA A 11 -7.81 -30.48 8.49
CA ALA A 11 -8.49 -30.43 9.78
C ALA A 11 -9.72 -29.51 9.77
N GLY A 12 -10.86 -30.05 9.36
CA GLY A 12 -12.13 -29.72 10.01
C GLY A 12 -13.06 -28.75 9.35
N GLU A 13 -14.11 -29.26 8.78
CA GLU A 13 -15.41 -28.62 8.57
C GLU A 13 -16.01 -28.17 9.91
N ARG A 14 -15.89 -26.89 10.21
CA ARG A 14 -16.74 -25.99 11.01
C ARG A 14 -15.92 -24.77 11.44
N GLY A 15 -15.94 -23.74 10.62
CA GLY A 15 -15.19 -22.50 10.86
C GLY A 15 -13.79 -22.50 10.25
N ALA A 16 -13.60 -23.25 9.16
CA ALA A 16 -12.31 -23.44 8.50
C ALA A 16 -11.71 -22.11 8.04
N MET A 17 -10.49 -21.86 8.48
CA MET A 17 -9.62 -20.85 7.86
C MET A 17 -9.27 -21.31 6.46
N LYS A 18 -9.53 -20.47 5.46
CA LYS A 18 -9.14 -20.71 4.07
C LYS A 18 -7.93 -19.84 3.77
N PHE A 19 -6.82 -20.45 3.37
CA PHE A 19 -5.67 -19.71 2.88
C PHE A 19 -5.92 -19.21 1.47
N ARG A 20 -5.50 -17.98 1.21
CA ARG A 20 -5.58 -17.30 -0.07
C ARG A 20 -4.26 -16.66 -0.42
N TYR A 21 -3.93 -16.69 -1.70
CA TYR A 21 -2.80 -15.94 -2.24
C TYR A 21 -3.17 -15.35 -3.59
N GLY A 22 -2.40 -14.37 -4.02
CA GLY A 22 -2.73 -13.75 -5.30
C GLY A 22 -1.80 -12.60 -5.65
N VAL A 23 -2.16 -11.94 -6.74
CA VAL A 23 -1.48 -10.76 -7.26
C VAL A 23 -2.49 -9.66 -7.44
N GLU A 24 -2.12 -8.46 -7.03
CA GLU A 24 -2.89 -7.22 -7.18
C GLU A 24 -2.08 -6.27 -8.06
N TRP A 25 -2.70 -5.69 -9.09
CA TRP A 25 -2.10 -4.65 -9.94
C TRP A 25 -3.10 -3.56 -10.23
N GLY A 26 -2.60 -2.34 -10.49
CA GLY A 26 -3.48 -1.22 -10.78
C GLY A 26 -2.77 0.11 -10.82
N ILE A 27 -3.55 1.16 -10.70
CA ILE A 27 -3.12 2.55 -10.84
C ILE A 27 -3.51 3.31 -9.57
N GLY A 28 -2.52 4.00 -8.98
CA GLY A 28 -2.74 4.98 -7.93
C GLY A 28 -2.62 6.39 -8.46
N SER A 29 -3.46 7.29 -8.00
CA SER A 29 -3.35 8.73 -8.27
C SER A 29 -3.11 9.47 -6.97
N THR A 30 -1.99 10.19 -6.85
CA THR A 30 -1.77 11.15 -5.77
C THR A 30 -2.44 12.47 -6.15
N ILE A 31 -3.38 12.92 -5.32
CA ILE A 31 -4.18 14.12 -5.55
C ILE A 31 -3.66 15.28 -4.72
N LEU A 32 -3.34 15.02 -3.45
CA LEU A 32 -2.83 16.01 -2.51
C LEU A 32 -1.45 15.59 -2.02
N SER A 33 -0.53 16.55 -1.98
CA SER A 33 0.80 16.36 -1.40
C SER A 33 1.18 17.57 -0.58
N GLY A 34 1.42 17.36 0.72
CA GLY A 34 1.98 18.35 1.63
C GLY A 34 3.42 17.98 1.95
N THR A 35 4.35 18.89 1.72
CA THR A 35 5.76 18.68 2.01
C THR A 35 6.25 19.72 3.01
N LYS A 36 6.93 19.27 4.04
CA LYS A 36 7.64 20.13 5.01
C LYS A 36 9.10 19.70 5.08
N CYS A 37 9.98 20.64 4.84
CA CYS A 37 11.41 20.40 4.93
C CYS A 37 12.14 21.54 5.65
N SER A 38 13.21 21.20 6.35
CA SER A 38 14.18 22.15 6.89
C SER A 38 15.58 21.61 6.66
N TYR A 39 16.49 22.47 6.23
CA TYR A 39 17.88 22.12 5.98
C TYR A 39 18.80 23.34 6.16
N ILE A 40 20.08 23.09 6.40
CA ILE A 40 21.12 24.11 6.44
C ILE A 40 21.66 24.27 5.03
N ALA A 41 21.58 25.48 4.48
CA ALA A 41 22.18 25.81 3.18
C ALA A 41 23.70 25.84 3.28
N ASP A 42 24.39 25.74 2.13
CA ASP A 42 25.86 25.74 2.07
C ASP A 42 26.45 27.04 2.65
N GLU A 43 25.69 28.12 2.61
CA GLU A 43 26.06 29.42 3.22
C GLU A 43 25.82 29.49 4.73
N GLY A 44 25.34 28.39 5.36
CA GLY A 44 25.21 28.25 6.81
C GLY A 44 23.88 28.76 7.38
N PHE A 45 22.91 29.19 6.60
CA PHE A 45 21.59 29.61 7.09
C PHE A 45 20.53 28.48 7.02
N LEU A 46 19.60 28.51 7.95
CA LEU A 46 18.48 27.57 8.00
C LEU A 46 17.42 27.94 6.97
N VAL A 47 17.08 26.98 6.11
CA VAL A 47 15.98 27.08 5.16
C VAL A 47 14.82 26.21 5.64
N GLU A 48 13.66 26.82 5.82
CA GLU A 48 12.41 26.11 6.09
C GLU A 48 11.45 26.31 4.93
N SER A 49 10.78 25.24 4.52
CA SER A 49 9.78 25.30 3.48
C SER A 49 8.62 24.38 3.82
N GLU A 50 7.41 24.91 3.68
CA GLU A 50 6.18 24.16 3.78
C GLU A 50 5.34 24.42 2.54
N GLU A 51 4.93 23.37 1.84
CA GLU A 51 4.22 23.49 0.58
C GLU A 51 3.10 22.46 0.50
N LEU A 52 1.90 22.91 0.13
CA LEU A 52 0.77 22.06 -0.19
C LEU A 52 0.49 22.18 -1.69
N LYS A 53 0.50 21.03 -2.38
CA LYS A 53 0.24 20.94 -3.82
C LYS A 53 -0.93 20.02 -4.12
N PHE A 54 -1.76 20.45 -5.05
CA PHE A 54 -2.66 19.55 -5.76
C PHE A 54 -1.89 18.93 -6.92
N LEU A 55 -1.77 17.62 -6.88
CA LEU A 55 -1.09 16.84 -7.92
C LEU A 55 -2.11 15.90 -8.54
N CYS A 56 -2.04 15.74 -9.86
CA CYS A 56 -2.75 14.63 -10.52
C CYS A 56 -1.68 13.73 -11.12
N HIS A 57 -1.04 12.91 -10.26
CA HIS A 57 0.05 12.07 -10.69
C HIS A 57 -0.33 10.60 -10.56
N MET A 58 -0.36 9.92 -11.72
CA MET A 58 -0.69 8.50 -11.79
C MET A 58 0.56 7.63 -11.68
N ASN A 59 0.48 6.58 -10.88
CA ASN A 59 1.55 5.61 -10.67
C ASN A 59 1.02 4.18 -10.71
N GLY A 60 1.87 3.28 -11.21
CA GLY A 60 1.58 1.85 -11.19
C GLY A 60 1.77 1.25 -9.79
N ASN A 61 0.97 0.24 -9.50
CA ASN A 61 1.07 -0.61 -8.32
C ASN A 61 1.03 -2.08 -8.77
N ILE A 62 1.97 -2.89 -8.28
CA ILE A 62 1.98 -4.35 -8.46
C ILE A 62 2.42 -4.98 -7.15
N THR A 63 1.54 -5.77 -6.53
CA THR A 63 1.82 -6.45 -5.26
C THR A 63 1.36 -7.90 -5.30
N GLY A 64 2.12 -8.78 -4.67
CA GLY A 64 1.68 -10.12 -4.31
C GLY A 64 1.11 -10.12 -2.89
N PHE A 65 0.23 -11.04 -2.58
CA PHE A 65 -0.29 -11.20 -1.25
C PHE A 65 -0.48 -12.65 -0.83
N LEU A 66 -0.40 -12.85 0.48
CA LEU A 66 -0.77 -14.08 1.17
C LEU A 66 -1.78 -13.72 2.26
N GLY A 67 -2.76 -14.57 2.51
CA GLY A 67 -3.76 -14.27 3.51
C GLY A 67 -4.62 -15.45 3.92
N MET A 68 -5.59 -15.15 4.78
CA MET A 68 -6.55 -16.11 5.27
C MET A 68 -7.95 -15.49 5.38
N GLU A 69 -8.95 -16.29 5.12
CA GLU A 69 -10.37 -15.99 5.35
C GLU A 69 -10.83 -16.72 6.61
N VAL A 70 -11.46 -16.00 7.52
CA VAL A 70 -11.95 -16.51 8.79
C VAL A 70 -13.46 -16.36 8.85
N LYS A 71 -14.18 -17.45 9.16
CA LYS A 71 -15.64 -17.47 9.27
C LYS A 71 -16.39 -16.88 8.06
N ASP A 72 -15.83 -17.03 6.87
CA ASP A 72 -16.38 -16.59 5.57
C ASP A 72 -16.66 -15.07 5.45
N ARG A 73 -16.40 -14.28 6.51
CA ARG A 73 -16.65 -12.83 6.50
C ARG A 73 -15.43 -11.96 6.79
N LEU A 74 -14.46 -12.49 7.51
CA LEU A 74 -13.23 -11.78 7.85
C LEU A 74 -12.08 -12.27 7.00
N GLY A 75 -11.36 -11.37 6.36
CA GLY A 75 -10.15 -11.66 5.62
C GLY A 75 -8.97 -10.87 6.17
N PHE A 76 -7.83 -11.53 6.26
CA PHE A 76 -6.55 -10.91 6.61
C PHE A 76 -5.55 -11.24 5.51
N ARG A 77 -4.86 -10.23 4.98
CA ARG A 77 -3.88 -10.40 3.90
C ARG A 77 -2.65 -9.53 4.16
N VAL A 78 -1.49 -10.06 3.85
CA VAL A 78 -0.22 -9.33 3.85
C VAL A 78 0.21 -9.12 2.40
N TYR A 79 0.53 -7.89 2.05
CA TYR A 79 0.91 -7.47 0.71
C TYR A 79 2.37 -7.01 0.68
N SER A 80 3.07 -7.37 -0.37
CA SER A 80 4.39 -6.82 -0.70
C SER A 80 4.57 -6.76 -2.22
N GLY A 81 5.44 -5.87 -2.69
CA GLY A 81 5.71 -5.71 -4.11
C GLY A 81 6.27 -4.35 -4.46
N TYR A 82 5.67 -3.68 -5.41
CA TYR A 82 6.08 -2.38 -5.91
C TYR A 82 4.92 -1.39 -5.88
N MET A 83 5.17 -0.19 -5.39
CA MET A 83 4.22 0.93 -5.38
C MET A 83 4.92 2.25 -5.72
N GLY A 84 4.35 2.99 -6.68
CA GLY A 84 4.71 4.37 -6.92
C GLY A 84 3.76 5.32 -6.17
N LEU A 85 4.28 6.35 -5.53
CA LEU A 85 3.49 7.40 -4.86
C LEU A 85 3.49 8.69 -5.66
N THR A 86 4.68 9.17 -6.01
CA THR A 86 4.87 10.39 -6.80
C THR A 86 5.84 10.11 -7.95
N LYS A 87 6.10 11.10 -8.80
CA LYS A 87 7.01 10.96 -9.95
C LYS A 87 8.40 10.44 -9.54
N ARG A 88 8.85 10.74 -8.32
CA ARG A 88 10.20 10.38 -7.83
C ARG A 88 10.18 9.37 -6.69
N GLU A 89 9.02 9.13 -6.07
CA GLU A 89 8.90 8.24 -4.93
C GLU A 89 8.31 6.91 -5.33
N ARG A 90 9.14 5.89 -5.26
CA ARG A 90 8.81 4.48 -5.48
C ARG A 90 9.26 3.70 -4.25
N MET A 91 8.49 2.70 -3.84
CA MET A 91 8.79 1.94 -2.64
C MET A 91 8.36 0.49 -2.76
N ILE A 92 8.91 -0.34 -1.89
CA ILE A 92 8.45 -1.70 -1.64
C ILE A 92 7.51 -1.61 -0.44
N PRO A 93 6.18 -1.75 -0.62
CA PRO A 93 5.24 -1.78 0.48
C PRO A 93 5.30 -3.11 1.22
N LEU A 94 5.08 -3.06 2.52
CA LEU A 94 4.71 -4.21 3.35
C LEU A 94 3.50 -3.78 4.15
N THR A 95 2.31 -4.21 3.73
CA THR A 95 1.05 -3.79 4.33
C THR A 95 0.21 -4.99 4.75
N MET A 96 -0.59 -4.80 5.79
CA MET A 96 -1.56 -5.77 6.27
C MET A 96 -2.97 -5.23 6.00
N ARG A 97 -3.81 -6.03 5.36
CA ARG A 97 -5.22 -5.76 5.10
C ARG A 97 -6.10 -6.54 6.07
N ALA A 98 -7.06 -5.85 6.66
CA ALA A 98 -8.24 -6.48 7.25
C ALA A 98 -9.44 -6.14 6.37
N ALA A 99 -10.22 -7.16 6.00
CA ALA A 99 -11.40 -7.01 5.14
C ALA A 99 -12.62 -7.63 5.82
N TRP A 100 -13.75 -6.93 5.71
CA TRP A 100 -15.06 -7.43 6.11
C TRP A 100 -15.93 -7.66 4.88
N ASN A 101 -16.34 -8.90 4.66
CA ASN A 101 -17.20 -9.29 3.55
C ASN A 101 -18.66 -9.33 3.98
N PHE A 102 -19.54 -8.67 3.23
CA PHE A 102 -20.95 -8.55 3.56
C PHE A 102 -21.74 -9.82 3.21
N ASN A 103 -21.40 -10.47 2.10
CA ASN A 103 -22.16 -11.61 1.57
C ASN A 103 -21.45 -12.95 1.83
N GLY A 104 -20.24 -12.91 2.40
CA GLY A 104 -19.36 -14.06 2.54
C GLY A 104 -18.45 -14.26 1.34
N PHE A 105 -17.21 -14.67 1.61
CA PHE A 105 -16.21 -14.97 0.56
C PHE A 105 -16.57 -16.19 -0.28
N SER A 106 -17.46 -17.04 0.22
CA SER A 106 -17.95 -18.24 -0.49
C SER A 106 -19.00 -17.92 -1.55
N ALA A 107 -19.60 -16.74 -1.54
CA ALA A 107 -20.60 -16.34 -2.53
C ALA A 107 -19.98 -16.21 -3.95
N LYS A 108 -20.80 -16.39 -4.99
CA LYS A 108 -20.38 -16.24 -6.40
C LYS A 108 -19.91 -14.81 -6.69
N THR A 109 -20.61 -13.83 -6.12
CA THR A 109 -20.21 -12.42 -6.10
C THR A 109 -20.26 -11.93 -4.68
N SER A 110 -19.26 -11.18 -4.27
CA SER A 110 -19.18 -10.66 -2.92
C SER A 110 -18.65 -9.24 -2.87
N ASN A 111 -19.05 -8.54 -1.82
CA ASN A 111 -18.66 -7.17 -1.56
C ASN A 111 -17.98 -7.09 -0.20
N SER A 112 -16.89 -6.36 -0.12
CA SER A 112 -16.19 -6.16 1.14
C SER A 112 -15.69 -4.73 1.29
N MET A 113 -15.61 -4.27 2.53
CA MET A 113 -14.82 -3.11 2.91
C MET A 113 -13.51 -3.56 3.51
N PHE A 114 -12.47 -2.78 3.31
CA PHE A 114 -11.16 -3.10 3.85
C PHE A 114 -10.41 -1.88 4.38
N VAL A 115 -9.50 -2.15 5.30
CA VAL A 115 -8.50 -1.20 5.79
C VAL A 115 -7.13 -1.87 5.71
N ASP A 116 -6.16 -1.16 5.17
CA ASP A 116 -4.76 -1.59 5.11
C ASP A 116 -3.92 -0.60 5.91
N ALA A 117 -2.93 -1.12 6.61
CA ALA A 117 -1.89 -0.32 7.22
C ALA A 117 -0.53 -1.01 7.08
N GLY A 118 0.53 -0.24 6.98
CA GLY A 118 1.87 -0.81 6.88
C GLY A 118 2.96 0.21 6.60
N ALA A 119 4.09 -0.31 6.17
CA ALA A 119 5.30 0.42 5.91
C ALA A 119 5.71 0.34 4.44
N GLY A 120 6.35 1.39 3.94
CA GLY A 120 7.01 1.43 2.64
C GLY A 120 8.51 1.59 2.81
N PHE A 121 9.26 0.75 2.12
CA PHE A 121 10.71 0.74 2.17
C PHE A 121 11.29 1.28 0.87
N ARG A 122 12.26 2.16 1.00
CA ARG A 122 13.03 2.73 -0.11
C ARG A 122 14.51 2.67 0.25
N LYS A 123 15.35 2.43 -0.75
CA LYS A 123 16.80 2.44 -0.57
C LYS A 123 17.24 3.81 -0.03
N ASP A 124 18.09 3.80 0.98
CA ASP A 124 18.73 4.98 1.59
C ASP A 124 17.77 6.03 2.17
N ALA A 125 16.50 5.68 2.39
CA ALA A 125 15.50 6.58 2.98
C ALA A 125 14.91 6.02 4.27
N LYS A 126 14.34 6.92 5.09
CA LYS A 126 13.57 6.52 6.28
C LYS A 126 12.31 5.76 5.85
N VAL A 127 11.86 4.85 6.71
CA VAL A 127 10.64 4.06 6.51
C VAL A 127 9.44 5.00 6.37
N SER A 128 8.63 4.75 5.36
CA SER A 128 7.38 5.48 5.10
C SER A 128 6.21 4.74 5.71
N PHE A 129 5.17 5.46 6.12
CA PHE A 129 3.90 4.88 6.55
C PHE A 129 2.92 4.87 5.38
N LEU A 130 2.13 3.79 5.29
CA LEU A 130 1.08 3.62 4.29
C LEU A 130 -0.23 3.24 4.98
N GLY A 131 -1.33 3.88 4.58
CA GLY A 131 -2.69 3.54 4.98
C GLY A 131 -3.61 3.55 3.77
N ARG A 132 -4.50 2.56 3.68
CA ARG A 132 -5.53 2.49 2.64
C ARG A 132 -6.85 2.09 3.28
N THR A 133 -7.94 2.65 2.79
CA THR A 133 -9.28 2.17 3.11
C THR A 133 -10.11 2.15 1.84
N GLY A 134 -10.91 1.13 1.66
CA GLY A 134 -11.61 0.99 0.39
C GLY A 134 -12.67 -0.09 0.37
N TYR A 135 -13.15 -0.29 -0.84
CA TYR A 135 -14.19 -1.23 -1.19
C TYR A 135 -13.68 -2.21 -2.24
N SER A 136 -14.07 -3.46 -2.11
CA SER A 136 -13.73 -4.52 -3.04
C SER A 136 -14.99 -5.23 -3.51
N TYR A 137 -15.10 -5.40 -4.82
CA TYR A 137 -16.06 -6.27 -5.47
C TYR A 137 -15.36 -7.52 -5.98
N SER A 138 -15.78 -8.70 -5.55
CA SER A 138 -15.19 -9.97 -5.94
C SER A 138 -16.18 -10.79 -6.74
N CYS A 139 -15.70 -11.36 -7.84
CA CYS A 139 -16.41 -12.31 -8.67
C CYS A 139 -15.63 -13.63 -8.74
N ARG A 140 -16.24 -14.72 -8.29
CA ARG A 140 -15.64 -16.04 -8.35
C ARG A 140 -15.68 -16.57 -9.78
N LEU A 141 -14.52 -16.84 -10.36
CA LEU A 141 -14.35 -17.39 -11.69
C LEU A 141 -14.43 -18.93 -11.70
N THR A 142 -13.82 -19.53 -10.67
CA THR A 142 -13.84 -20.98 -10.44
C THR A 142 -14.00 -21.25 -8.93
N GLU A 143 -14.04 -22.50 -8.52
CA GLU A 143 -14.07 -22.87 -7.10
C GLU A 143 -12.85 -22.34 -6.31
N LYS A 144 -11.70 -22.19 -6.98
CA LYS A 144 -10.44 -21.80 -6.37
C LYS A 144 -9.96 -20.39 -6.74
N THR A 145 -10.55 -19.78 -7.77
CA THR A 145 -10.06 -18.53 -8.34
C THR A 145 -11.13 -17.45 -8.32
N ALA A 146 -10.80 -16.27 -7.86
CA ALA A 146 -11.66 -15.10 -7.89
C ALA A 146 -10.94 -13.88 -8.49
N LEU A 147 -11.69 -13.02 -9.15
CA LEU A 147 -11.27 -11.70 -9.61
C LEU A 147 -11.84 -10.66 -8.65
N GLU A 148 -11.00 -9.79 -8.11
CA GLU A 148 -11.42 -8.70 -7.25
C GLU A 148 -11.10 -7.35 -7.89
N LEU A 149 -12.08 -6.44 -7.87
CA LEU A 149 -11.93 -5.04 -8.28
C LEU A 149 -11.93 -4.19 -7.01
N ASN A 150 -10.88 -3.43 -6.78
CA ASN A 150 -10.71 -2.64 -5.57
C ASN A 150 -10.65 -1.14 -5.90
N ALA A 151 -11.35 -0.35 -5.11
CA ALA A 151 -11.25 1.11 -5.10
C ALA A 151 -10.95 1.57 -3.68
N ALA A 152 -9.88 2.34 -3.50
CA ALA A 152 -9.43 2.77 -2.18
C ALA A 152 -8.98 4.23 -2.15
N ALA A 153 -9.17 4.87 -0.99
CA ALA A 153 -8.42 6.05 -0.61
C ALA A 153 -7.06 5.61 -0.05
N LEU A 154 -6.02 6.32 -0.45
CA LEU A 154 -4.63 6.08 -0.05
C LEU A 154 -4.12 7.28 0.71
N VAL A 155 -3.46 7.04 1.84
CA VAL A 155 -2.69 8.06 2.58
C VAL A 155 -1.29 7.51 2.82
N SER A 156 -0.28 8.34 2.61
CA SER A 156 1.10 7.97 2.93
C SER A 156 1.83 9.11 3.60
N CYS A 157 2.78 8.74 4.47
CA CYS A 157 3.73 9.67 5.07
C CYS A 157 5.13 9.18 4.70
N SER A 158 5.85 9.97 3.93
CA SER A 158 7.18 9.63 3.41
C SER A 158 8.22 10.68 3.77
N HIS A 159 9.48 10.39 3.46
CA HIS A 159 10.63 11.27 3.68
C HIS A 159 11.34 11.47 2.35
N PRO A 160 10.87 12.42 1.50
CA PRO A 160 11.45 12.67 0.19
C PRO A 160 12.87 13.26 0.30
N ASP A 161 13.67 13.04 -0.75
CA ASP A 161 14.92 13.74 -0.91
C ASP A 161 14.64 15.22 -1.19
N VAL A 162 15.33 16.11 -0.51
CA VAL A 162 15.15 17.55 -0.64
C VAL A 162 16.18 18.12 -1.61
N ASN A 163 15.71 18.88 -2.60
CA ASN A 163 16.60 19.63 -3.47
C ASN A 163 16.89 21.01 -2.86
N ALA A 164 18.16 21.39 -2.82
CA ALA A 164 18.57 22.71 -2.37
C ALA A 164 17.98 23.78 -3.30
N LYS A 165 17.28 24.75 -2.71
CA LYS A 165 16.54 25.77 -3.45
C LYS A 165 17.44 26.69 -4.30
N TYR A 166 18.67 26.88 -3.85
CA TYR A 166 19.60 27.85 -4.43
C TYR A 166 20.70 27.21 -5.27
N THR A 167 21.16 26.01 -4.94
CA THR A 167 22.26 25.32 -5.64
C THR A 167 21.80 24.26 -6.62
N GLY A 168 20.50 23.88 -6.58
CA GLY A 168 19.91 22.91 -7.51
C GLY A 168 20.32 21.45 -7.28
N GLY A 169 21.19 21.18 -6.30
CA GLY A 169 21.61 19.84 -5.90
C GLY A 169 20.69 19.22 -4.86
N THR A 170 20.86 17.94 -4.59
CA THR A 170 20.19 17.27 -3.45
C THR A 170 20.91 17.66 -2.15
N VAL A 171 20.14 18.07 -1.14
CA VAL A 171 20.70 18.40 0.19
C VAL A 171 21.35 17.16 0.79
N GLU A 172 22.56 17.28 1.29
CA GLU A 172 23.26 16.21 1.98
C GLU A 172 22.54 15.84 3.29
N LYS A 173 22.57 14.56 3.65
CA LYS A 173 21.84 14.05 4.83
C LYS A 173 22.27 14.71 6.13
N GLU A 174 23.52 15.16 6.21
CA GLU A 174 24.10 15.85 7.38
C GLU A 174 23.49 17.23 7.57
N ASN A 175 23.15 17.91 6.48
CA ASN A 175 22.55 19.25 6.47
C ASN A 175 21.01 19.21 6.52
N LEU A 176 20.39 18.00 6.43
CA LEU A 176 18.96 17.80 6.40
C LEU A 176 18.40 17.68 7.81
N GLY A 177 17.75 18.72 8.33
CA GLY A 177 17.07 18.71 9.63
C GLY A 177 15.76 17.92 9.60
N LEU A 178 14.87 18.27 8.70
CA LEU A 178 13.56 17.62 8.54
C LEU A 178 13.22 17.44 7.06
N SER A 179 12.75 16.25 6.71
CA SER A 179 12.07 15.99 5.45
C SER A 179 10.86 15.12 5.71
N ARG A 180 9.67 15.65 5.48
CA ARG A 180 8.42 14.91 5.65
C ARG A 180 7.45 15.32 4.55
N SER A 181 6.87 14.31 3.90
CA SER A 181 5.77 14.50 2.95
C SER A 181 4.61 13.63 3.34
N TRP A 182 3.40 14.19 3.32
CA TRP A 182 2.19 13.42 3.38
C TRP A 182 1.47 13.51 2.02
N ASN A 183 0.95 12.40 1.59
CA ASN A 183 0.26 12.31 0.31
C ASN A 183 -1.08 11.63 0.52
N ALA A 184 -2.10 12.15 -0.16
CA ALA A 184 -3.43 11.54 -0.21
C ALA A 184 -3.86 11.36 -1.66
N GLY A 185 -4.55 10.25 -1.93
CA GLY A 185 -4.94 9.92 -3.29
C GLY A 185 -5.94 8.79 -3.37
N LEU A 186 -6.15 8.30 -4.58
CA LEU A 186 -7.02 7.18 -4.90
C LEU A 186 -6.20 6.06 -5.53
N LEU A 187 -6.62 4.83 -5.28
CA LEU A 187 -6.03 3.62 -5.83
C LEU A 187 -7.13 2.72 -6.40
N PHE A 188 -6.99 2.33 -7.66
CA PHE A 188 -7.84 1.36 -8.33
C PHE A 188 -7.00 0.16 -8.72
N THR A 189 -7.38 -1.02 -8.25
CA THR A 189 -6.65 -2.25 -8.53
C THR A 189 -7.56 -3.40 -8.93
N ILE A 190 -6.95 -4.33 -9.64
CA ILE A 190 -7.53 -5.63 -9.97
C ILE A 190 -6.67 -6.68 -9.28
N SER A 191 -7.30 -7.63 -8.60
CA SER A 191 -6.59 -8.75 -7.97
C SER A 191 -7.07 -10.07 -8.53
N LEU A 192 -6.12 -10.97 -8.76
CA LEU A 192 -6.40 -12.37 -9.04
C LEU A 192 -6.07 -13.18 -7.77
N VAL A 193 -7.08 -13.84 -7.22
CA VAL A 193 -7.04 -14.56 -5.94
C VAL A 193 -7.17 -16.06 -6.21
N PHE A 194 -6.29 -16.84 -5.56
CA PHE A 194 -6.28 -18.31 -5.62
C PHE A 194 -6.48 -18.94 -4.26
#